data_7b37384601fae6f982b1d3988bf506a8
#
_entry.id   7b37384601fae6f982b1d3988bf506a8
#
_cell.length_a   1.000
_cell.length_b   1.000
_cell.length_c   1.000
_cell.angle_alpha   90.00
_cell.angle_beta   90.00
_cell.angle_gamma   90.00
#
_symmetry.space_group_name_H-M   'P 1'
#
loop_
_entity.id
_entity.type
_entity.pdbx_description
1 polymer ?
#
loop_
_entity_poly.entity_id
_entity_poly.type
_entity_poly.pdbx_seq_one_letter_code
_entity_poly.pdbx_strand_id
1 'polypeptide(L)'
;MNSVLTSLRSPHIGRVKALHTSKGRKAANEFLAEGPQAVEAATKSKRFKITQMYVTETALVQFSKLLVTDPIVVSEKVMAAMSSVDNAQGILATCIKDALPDLNKLTADSNLLIYCHEINDPGNLGTIIRSAHALGAQGLVLSPGSVDPFAPKVVRASAGSLWHLPFVVNIEFEELVRSAQEVDMKSIAMTGSGKKVLNDFIKVLPKKSVFIFGNEAHGLPIEISKKCDHQVRIPMKAGAESLNLATSAALVIYAASNALSPIE
;
A
#
# COMPACT_ATOMS: atom_id res chain seq x y z
N MET A 1 -18.61 -10.32 32.39
CA MET A 1 -18.16 -9.00 31.90
C MET A 1 -16.62 -9.07 31.88
N ASN A 2 -16.00 -8.92 30.72
CA ASN A 2 -14.54 -8.86 30.65
C ASN A 2 -14.07 -7.59 31.39
N SER A 3 -13.10 -7.69 32.30
CA SER A 3 -12.60 -6.53 33.02
C SER A 3 -11.91 -5.56 32.05
N VAL A 4 -12.24 -4.27 32.15
CA VAL A 4 -11.63 -3.21 31.31
C VAL A 4 -10.14 -3.08 31.66
N LEU A 5 -9.26 -3.17 30.69
CA LEU A 5 -7.83 -2.97 30.85
C LEU A 5 -7.52 -1.47 31.01
N THR A 6 -7.14 -1.06 32.22
CA THR A 6 -6.85 0.35 32.56
C THR A 6 -5.38 0.65 32.81
N SER A 7 -4.56 -0.41 33.04
CA SER A 7 -3.15 -0.27 33.39
C SER A 7 -2.28 0.06 32.17
N LEU A 8 -1.59 1.20 32.19
CA LEU A 8 -0.57 1.57 31.18
C LEU A 8 0.69 0.70 31.19
N ARG A 9 0.87 -0.13 32.23
CA ARG A 9 2.00 -1.07 32.34
C ARG A 9 1.67 -2.46 31.80
N SER A 10 0.50 -2.63 31.17
CA SER A 10 0.09 -3.91 30.61
C SER A 10 1.03 -4.37 29.50
N PRO A 11 1.40 -5.67 29.44
CA PRO A 11 2.17 -6.24 28.33
C PRO A 11 1.53 -6.02 26.96
N HIS A 12 0.19 -5.93 26.89
CA HIS A 12 -0.54 -5.64 25.65
C HIS A 12 -0.13 -4.30 25.03
N ILE A 13 0.06 -3.26 25.85
CA ILE A 13 0.51 -1.95 25.36
C ILE A 13 1.92 -2.04 24.80
N GLY A 14 2.82 -2.71 25.50
CA GLY A 14 4.20 -2.94 25.04
C GLY A 14 4.23 -3.64 23.67
N ARG A 15 3.42 -4.70 23.52
CA ARG A 15 3.29 -5.45 22.26
C ARG A 15 2.79 -4.54 21.13
N VAL A 16 1.70 -3.83 21.33
CA VAL A 16 1.12 -2.94 20.30
C VAL A 16 2.08 -1.81 19.93
N LYS A 17 2.71 -1.16 20.94
CA LYS A 17 3.70 -0.08 20.71
C LYS A 17 4.93 -0.56 19.93
N ALA A 18 5.38 -1.80 20.17
CA ALA A 18 6.48 -2.37 19.39
C ALA A 18 6.18 -2.39 17.88
N LEU A 19 4.91 -2.59 17.48
CA LEU A 19 4.49 -2.63 16.08
C LEU A 19 4.52 -1.26 15.38
N HIS A 20 4.68 -0.17 16.12
CA HIS A 20 4.93 1.15 15.52
C HIS A 20 6.31 1.21 14.84
N THR A 21 7.25 0.37 15.24
CA THR A 21 8.60 0.32 14.67
C THR A 21 8.75 -0.83 13.65
N SER A 22 9.59 -0.64 12.63
CA SER A 22 9.90 -1.69 11.66
C SER A 22 10.52 -2.93 12.33
N LYS A 23 11.42 -2.72 13.33
CA LYS A 23 12.04 -3.80 14.11
C LYS A 23 11.00 -4.65 14.85
N GLY A 24 10.05 -4.00 15.52
CA GLY A 24 8.98 -4.70 16.25
C GLY A 24 8.05 -5.46 15.32
N ARG A 25 7.65 -4.88 14.17
CA ARG A 25 6.84 -5.57 13.16
C ARG A 25 7.55 -6.79 12.56
N LYS A 26 8.87 -6.70 12.33
CA LYS A 26 9.68 -7.84 11.86
C LYS A 26 9.76 -8.94 12.91
N ALA A 27 10.03 -8.57 14.17
CA ALA A 27 10.18 -9.53 15.26
C ALA A 27 8.88 -10.28 15.58
N ALA A 28 7.74 -9.57 15.59
CA ALA A 28 6.43 -10.16 15.88
C ALA A 28 5.77 -10.82 14.64
N ASN A 29 6.26 -10.56 13.44
CA ASN A 29 5.59 -10.87 12.18
C ASN A 29 4.14 -10.35 12.14
N GLU A 30 3.89 -9.20 12.78
CA GLU A 30 2.57 -8.57 12.88
C GLU A 30 2.65 -7.09 12.48
N PHE A 31 1.46 -6.50 12.25
CA PHE A 31 1.29 -5.07 12.03
C PHE A 31 -0.07 -4.61 12.58
N LEU A 32 -0.33 -3.29 12.54
CA LEU A 32 -1.53 -2.69 13.11
C LEU A 32 -2.55 -2.33 12.02
N ALA A 33 -3.80 -2.74 12.25
CA ALA A 33 -5.00 -2.19 11.63
C ALA A 33 -5.62 -1.19 12.62
N GLU A 34 -5.46 0.09 12.38
CA GLU A 34 -5.93 1.15 13.28
C GLU A 34 -7.09 1.91 12.69
N GLY A 35 -8.17 2.02 13.46
CA GLY A 35 -9.42 2.65 13.06
C GLY A 35 -10.39 1.73 12.32
N PRO A 36 -11.68 2.14 12.23
CA PRO A 36 -12.75 1.25 11.76
C PRO A 36 -12.56 0.81 10.31
N GLN A 37 -12.07 1.66 9.42
CA GLN A 37 -11.87 1.29 8.00
C GLN A 37 -10.82 0.19 7.82
N ALA A 38 -9.67 0.31 8.51
CA ALA A 38 -8.61 -0.70 8.44
C ALA A 38 -9.07 -2.01 9.08
N VAL A 39 -9.74 -1.94 10.24
CA VAL A 39 -10.27 -3.12 10.93
C VAL A 39 -11.36 -3.78 10.09
N GLU A 40 -12.27 -3.04 9.48
CA GLU A 40 -13.31 -3.60 8.59
C GLU A 40 -12.68 -4.33 7.39
N ALA A 41 -11.69 -3.74 6.75
CA ALA A 41 -10.98 -4.41 5.66
C ALA A 41 -10.29 -5.70 6.13
N ALA A 42 -9.67 -5.68 7.30
CA ALA A 42 -9.03 -6.84 7.91
C ALA A 42 -10.04 -7.96 8.22
N THR A 43 -11.25 -7.63 8.71
CA THR A 43 -12.29 -8.63 9.02
C THR A 43 -12.85 -9.31 7.78
N LYS A 44 -12.94 -8.60 6.66
CA LYS A 44 -13.49 -9.11 5.39
C LYS A 44 -12.46 -9.84 4.54
N SER A 45 -11.18 -9.65 4.80
CA SER A 45 -10.10 -10.22 3.99
C SER A 45 -9.67 -11.59 4.49
N LYS A 46 -9.26 -12.45 3.55
CA LYS A 46 -8.57 -13.70 3.87
C LYS A 46 -7.06 -13.51 4.06
N ARG A 47 -6.53 -12.34 3.66
CA ARG A 47 -5.12 -11.96 3.84
C ARG A 47 -4.93 -11.25 5.17
N PHE A 48 -3.79 -11.46 5.80
CA PHE A 48 -3.39 -10.74 7.02
C PHE A 48 -4.42 -10.89 8.15
N LYS A 49 -4.64 -12.12 8.60
CA LYS A 49 -5.64 -12.46 9.63
C LYS A 49 -5.43 -11.65 10.92
N ILE A 50 -6.53 -11.22 11.51
CA ILE A 50 -6.54 -10.59 12.83
C ILE A 50 -6.10 -11.61 13.88
N THR A 51 -5.14 -11.20 14.73
CA THR A 51 -4.64 -12.00 15.85
C THR A 51 -5.21 -11.53 17.18
N GLN A 52 -5.47 -10.23 17.35
CA GLN A 52 -6.10 -9.65 18.54
C GLN A 52 -6.81 -8.35 18.19
N MET A 53 -7.96 -8.11 18.84
CA MET A 53 -8.69 -6.85 18.76
C MET A 53 -8.69 -6.14 20.10
N TYR A 54 -8.61 -4.81 20.06
CA TYR A 54 -8.71 -3.91 21.20
C TYR A 54 -9.77 -2.87 20.91
N VAL A 55 -10.68 -2.63 21.88
CA VAL A 55 -11.77 -1.66 21.73
C VAL A 55 -11.99 -0.90 23.02
N THR A 56 -12.42 0.35 22.93
CA THR A 56 -12.95 1.07 24.08
C THR A 56 -14.40 0.65 24.35
N GLU A 57 -14.93 0.93 25.55
CA GLU A 57 -16.33 0.60 25.88
C GLU A 57 -17.31 1.26 24.90
N THR A 58 -17.04 2.50 24.50
CA THR A 58 -17.85 3.22 23.50
C THR A 58 -17.77 2.54 22.13
N ALA A 59 -16.56 2.19 21.68
CA ALA A 59 -16.33 1.56 20.40
C ALA A 59 -16.86 0.11 20.34
N LEU A 60 -16.93 -0.59 21.48
CA LEU A 60 -17.52 -1.93 21.59
C LEU A 60 -18.98 -1.94 21.11
N VAL A 61 -19.74 -0.93 21.47
CA VAL A 61 -21.12 -0.78 21.02
C VAL A 61 -21.19 -0.29 19.57
N GLN A 62 -20.44 0.77 19.27
CA GLN A 62 -20.45 1.42 17.97
C GLN A 62 -20.01 0.48 16.82
N PHE A 63 -18.99 -0.32 17.06
CA PHE A 63 -18.37 -1.20 16.03
C PHE A 63 -18.63 -2.68 16.29
N SER A 64 -19.71 -3.03 17.00
CA SER A 64 -20.03 -4.42 17.36
C SER A 64 -20.03 -5.38 16.15
N LYS A 65 -20.43 -4.91 14.97
CA LYS A 65 -20.44 -5.71 13.72
C LYS A 65 -19.03 -6.01 13.15
N LEU A 66 -18.00 -5.31 13.61
CA LEU A 66 -16.61 -5.52 13.18
C LEU A 66 -15.87 -6.53 14.07
N LEU A 67 -16.46 -6.96 15.17
CA LEU A 67 -15.82 -7.84 16.14
C LEU A 67 -15.91 -9.30 15.68
N VAL A 68 -14.82 -9.79 15.10
CA VAL A 68 -14.72 -11.18 14.62
C VAL A 68 -14.04 -12.12 15.62
N THR A 69 -13.46 -11.57 16.70
CA THR A 69 -12.87 -12.28 17.82
C THR A 69 -13.29 -11.61 19.12
N ASP A 70 -13.11 -12.30 20.25
CA ASP A 70 -13.36 -11.72 21.57
C ASP A 70 -12.37 -10.57 21.83
N PRO A 71 -12.80 -9.30 21.87
CA PRO A 71 -11.87 -8.17 21.98
C PRO A 71 -11.42 -7.96 23.43
N ILE A 72 -10.23 -7.42 23.58
CA ILE A 72 -9.81 -6.85 24.86
C ILE A 72 -10.40 -5.46 25.00
N VAL A 73 -11.28 -5.28 25.98
CA VAL A 73 -11.83 -3.96 26.27
C VAL A 73 -10.81 -3.13 27.05
N VAL A 74 -10.52 -1.93 26.55
CA VAL A 74 -9.49 -1.05 27.11
C VAL A 74 -10.07 0.32 27.44
N SER A 75 -9.49 1.03 28.43
CA SER A 75 -9.87 2.42 28.70
C SER A 75 -9.40 3.34 27.55
N GLU A 76 -10.04 4.51 27.40
CA GLU A 76 -9.62 5.54 26.43
C GLU A 76 -8.14 5.92 26.59
N LYS A 77 -7.65 6.00 27.84
CA LYS A 77 -6.24 6.27 28.13
C LYS A 77 -5.31 5.18 27.61
N VAL A 78 -5.70 3.92 27.71
CA VAL A 78 -4.95 2.78 27.18
C VAL A 78 -4.99 2.77 25.66
N MET A 79 -6.17 3.00 25.07
CA MET A 79 -6.31 3.10 23.61
C MET A 79 -5.43 4.21 23.04
N ALA A 80 -5.45 5.40 23.62
CA ALA A 80 -4.57 6.50 23.23
C ALA A 80 -3.08 6.14 23.35
N ALA A 81 -2.68 5.38 24.39
CA ALA A 81 -1.32 4.93 24.54
C ALA A 81 -0.90 3.85 23.51
N MET A 82 -1.85 3.08 22.97
CA MET A 82 -1.63 2.08 21.92
C MET A 82 -1.64 2.68 20.52
N SER A 83 -2.38 3.78 20.33
CA SER A 83 -2.58 4.43 19.04
C SER A 83 -1.30 5.09 18.52
N SER A 84 -1.19 5.19 17.20
CA SER A 84 -0.15 5.95 16.49
C SER A 84 -0.64 7.35 16.06
N VAL A 85 -1.86 7.74 16.45
CA VAL A 85 -2.48 9.06 16.19
C VAL A 85 -3.01 9.67 17.48
N ASP A 86 -3.10 11.00 17.50
CA ASP A 86 -3.57 11.75 18.67
C ASP A 86 -5.05 11.49 18.98
N ASN A 87 -5.86 11.31 17.94
CA ASN A 87 -7.31 11.07 18.07
C ASN A 87 -7.64 9.62 17.66
N ALA A 88 -7.41 8.67 18.58
CA ALA A 88 -7.77 7.28 18.38
C ALA A 88 -9.28 7.10 18.23
N GLN A 89 -9.70 6.28 17.26
CA GLN A 89 -11.13 6.01 17.00
C GLN A 89 -11.70 4.86 17.84
N GLY A 90 -11.00 4.46 18.90
CA GLY A 90 -11.47 3.47 19.87
C GLY A 90 -11.42 2.01 19.43
N ILE A 91 -10.96 1.70 18.23
CA ILE A 91 -10.79 0.33 17.73
C ILE A 91 -9.44 0.15 17.04
N LEU A 92 -8.76 -0.96 17.35
CA LEU A 92 -7.47 -1.35 16.82
C LEU A 92 -7.38 -2.88 16.76
N ALA A 93 -6.73 -3.42 15.72
CA ALA A 93 -6.41 -4.84 15.66
C ALA A 93 -4.94 -5.06 15.33
N THR A 94 -4.36 -6.14 15.84
CA THR A 94 -3.10 -6.68 15.35
C THR A 94 -3.40 -7.73 14.28
N CYS A 95 -2.61 -7.71 13.20
CA CYS A 95 -2.76 -8.64 12.08
C CYS A 95 -1.43 -9.34 11.83
N ILE A 96 -1.48 -10.67 11.58
CA ILE A 96 -0.29 -11.42 11.17
C ILE A 96 0.05 -11.10 9.71
N LYS A 97 1.34 -11.01 9.39
CA LYS A 97 1.79 -10.90 8.01
C LYS A 97 1.82 -12.28 7.39
N ASP A 98 0.91 -12.53 6.46
CA ASP A 98 0.96 -13.73 5.62
C ASP A 98 2.12 -13.63 4.61
N ALA A 99 2.48 -14.75 4.00
CA ALA A 99 3.41 -14.76 2.89
C ALA A 99 2.90 -13.86 1.76
N LEU A 100 3.78 -13.00 1.27
CA LEU A 100 3.49 -12.19 0.08
C LEU A 100 3.51 -13.10 -1.16
N PRO A 101 2.81 -12.71 -2.25
CA PRO A 101 2.87 -13.46 -3.50
C PRO A 101 4.32 -13.49 -4.04
N ASP A 102 4.61 -14.51 -4.81
CA ASP A 102 5.82 -14.56 -5.63
C ASP A 102 5.72 -13.56 -6.79
N LEU A 103 6.85 -12.95 -7.19
CA LEU A 103 6.89 -11.97 -8.27
C LEU A 103 6.44 -12.56 -9.61
N ASN A 104 6.92 -13.77 -9.96
CA ASN A 104 6.58 -14.39 -11.24
C ASN A 104 5.09 -14.71 -11.32
N LYS A 105 4.51 -15.14 -10.20
CA LYS A 105 3.06 -15.31 -10.13
C LYS A 105 2.32 -13.98 -10.27
N LEU A 106 2.78 -12.92 -9.60
CA LEU A 106 2.14 -11.61 -9.70
C LEU A 106 2.18 -11.07 -11.14
N THR A 107 3.32 -11.19 -11.83
CA THR A 107 3.46 -10.76 -13.24
C THR A 107 2.63 -11.60 -14.20
N ALA A 108 2.57 -12.92 -14.00
CA ALA A 108 1.78 -13.83 -14.84
C ALA A 108 0.29 -13.55 -14.76
N ASP A 109 -0.21 -13.31 -13.54
CA ASP A 109 -1.65 -13.12 -13.24
C ASP A 109 -2.13 -11.67 -13.50
N SER A 110 -1.24 -10.75 -13.92
CA SER A 110 -1.55 -9.32 -14.04
C SER A 110 -1.41 -8.80 -15.47
N ASN A 111 -2.27 -7.84 -15.81
CA ASN A 111 -2.16 -7.01 -17.02
C ASN A 111 -1.66 -5.60 -16.72
N LEU A 112 -1.91 -5.09 -15.51
CA LEU A 112 -1.49 -3.76 -15.07
C LEU A 112 -0.83 -3.83 -13.70
N LEU A 113 0.48 -3.59 -13.66
CA LEU A 113 1.28 -3.50 -12.44
C LEU A 113 1.85 -2.10 -12.26
N ILE A 114 2.13 -1.76 -11.01
CA ILE A 114 2.85 -0.56 -10.62
C ILE A 114 4.14 -0.96 -9.92
N TYR A 115 5.25 -0.37 -10.31
CA TYR A 115 6.52 -0.47 -9.61
C TYR A 115 6.91 0.90 -9.04
N CYS A 116 7.23 0.93 -7.75
CA CYS A 116 7.75 2.12 -7.09
C CYS A 116 9.21 1.91 -6.71
N HIS A 117 10.08 2.73 -7.27
CA HIS A 117 11.51 2.73 -6.98
C HIS A 117 11.82 3.69 -5.84
N GLU A 118 12.31 3.13 -4.73
CA GLU A 118 12.74 3.87 -3.52
C GLU A 118 11.72 4.90 -3.02
N ILE A 119 10.44 4.52 -3.01
CA ILE A 119 9.41 5.40 -2.45
C ILE A 119 9.61 5.56 -0.94
N ASN A 120 9.74 6.80 -0.46
CA ASN A 120 10.10 7.10 0.92
C ASN A 120 8.96 7.68 1.76
N ASP A 121 8.00 8.39 1.16
CA ASP A 121 6.87 8.94 1.91
C ASP A 121 5.77 7.89 2.12
N PRO A 122 5.45 7.56 3.40
CA PRO A 122 4.42 6.58 3.70
C PRO A 122 3.00 7.02 3.30
N GLY A 123 2.75 8.33 3.20
CA GLY A 123 1.48 8.87 2.71
C GLY A 123 1.30 8.63 1.22
N ASN A 124 2.36 8.86 0.43
CA ASN A 124 2.36 8.56 -1.00
C ASN A 124 2.16 7.07 -1.25
N LEU A 125 2.92 6.20 -0.56
CA LEU A 125 2.75 4.75 -0.73
C LEU A 125 1.33 4.30 -0.40
N GLY A 126 0.77 4.73 0.73
CA GLY A 126 -0.60 4.38 1.11
C GLY A 126 -1.64 4.88 0.09
N THR A 127 -1.45 6.10 -0.43
CA THR A 127 -2.31 6.67 -1.48
C THR A 127 -2.18 5.91 -2.80
N ILE A 128 -0.97 5.48 -3.18
CA ILE A 128 -0.76 4.65 -4.38
C ILE A 128 -1.46 3.30 -4.21
N ILE A 129 -1.32 2.62 -3.06
CA ILE A 129 -2.03 1.37 -2.76
C ILE A 129 -3.54 1.55 -2.92
N ARG A 130 -4.09 2.65 -2.36
CA ARG A 130 -5.51 2.96 -2.45
C ARG A 130 -5.95 3.21 -3.88
N SER A 131 -5.22 4.02 -4.64
CA SER A 131 -5.54 4.33 -6.03
C SER A 131 -5.39 3.11 -6.93
N ALA A 132 -4.33 2.31 -6.73
CA ALA A 132 -4.10 1.08 -7.48
C ALA A 132 -5.27 0.09 -7.31
N HIS A 133 -5.70 -0.16 -6.07
CA HIS A 133 -6.85 -1.01 -5.81
C HIS A 133 -8.15 -0.44 -6.40
N ALA A 134 -8.44 0.85 -6.16
CA ALA A 134 -9.69 1.48 -6.59
C ALA A 134 -9.81 1.62 -8.11
N LEU A 135 -8.68 1.77 -8.81
CA LEU A 135 -8.63 2.03 -10.25
C LEU A 135 -8.23 0.79 -11.08
N GLY A 136 -8.15 -0.40 -10.46
CA GLY A 136 -8.02 -1.66 -11.19
C GLY A 136 -6.59 -2.08 -11.54
N ALA A 137 -5.54 -1.50 -10.96
CA ALA A 137 -4.22 -2.12 -11.01
C ALA A 137 -4.25 -3.44 -10.21
N GLN A 138 -3.60 -4.47 -10.74
CA GLN A 138 -3.70 -5.83 -10.20
C GLN A 138 -2.58 -6.16 -9.22
N GLY A 139 -1.58 -5.29 -9.10
CA GLY A 139 -0.53 -5.45 -8.11
C GLY A 139 0.44 -4.29 -8.03
N LEU A 140 1.21 -4.30 -6.94
CA LEU A 140 2.25 -3.32 -6.64
C LEU A 140 3.57 -4.03 -6.35
N VAL A 141 4.65 -3.52 -6.91
CA VAL A 141 6.02 -4.00 -6.68
C VAL A 141 6.83 -2.86 -6.06
N LEU A 142 7.50 -3.13 -4.95
CA LEU A 142 8.33 -2.15 -4.25
C LEU A 142 9.80 -2.55 -4.33
N SER A 143 10.67 -1.61 -4.72
CA SER A 143 12.11 -1.81 -4.70
C SER A 143 12.66 -1.92 -3.27
N PRO A 144 13.89 -2.45 -3.10
CA PRO A 144 14.66 -2.19 -1.89
C PRO A 144 14.75 -0.68 -1.59
N GLY A 145 14.90 -0.32 -0.33
CA GLY A 145 14.92 1.09 0.09
C GLY A 145 13.55 1.76 0.19
N SER A 146 12.49 1.13 -0.30
CA SER A 146 11.13 1.67 -0.15
C SER A 146 10.62 1.57 1.29
N VAL A 147 9.73 2.49 1.65
CA VAL A 147 9.04 2.47 2.96
C VAL A 147 8.25 1.18 3.16
N ASP A 148 8.25 0.68 4.39
CA ASP A 148 7.52 -0.56 4.76
C ASP A 148 6.00 -0.40 4.54
N PRO A 149 5.36 -1.21 3.67
CA PRO A 149 3.92 -1.13 3.41
C PRO A 149 3.07 -1.41 4.66
N PHE A 150 3.62 -2.08 5.66
CA PHE A 150 2.97 -2.35 6.94
C PHE A 150 3.20 -1.27 8.00
N ALA A 151 3.88 -0.17 7.67
CA ALA A 151 4.04 0.96 8.59
C ALA A 151 2.66 1.57 8.90
N PRO A 152 2.36 1.95 10.16
CA PRO A 152 1.03 2.45 10.57
C PRO A 152 0.50 3.58 9.69
N LYS A 153 1.36 4.52 9.27
CA LYS A 153 0.97 5.63 8.38
C LYS A 153 0.59 5.14 6.98
N VAL A 154 1.27 4.11 6.42
CA VAL A 154 0.90 3.50 5.13
C VAL A 154 -0.43 2.79 5.22
N VAL A 155 -0.60 1.95 6.25
CA VAL A 155 -1.84 1.19 6.48
C VAL A 155 -3.04 2.12 6.56
N ARG A 156 -2.94 3.21 7.34
CA ARG A 156 -4.02 4.22 7.42
C ARG A 156 -4.27 4.91 6.09
N ALA A 157 -3.22 5.39 5.42
CA ALA A 157 -3.35 6.11 4.16
C ALA A 157 -3.94 5.23 3.04
N SER A 158 -3.76 3.91 3.13
CA SER A 158 -4.35 2.95 2.18
C SER A 158 -5.87 2.76 2.35
N ALA A 159 -6.47 3.25 3.44
CA ALA A 159 -7.90 3.18 3.71
C ALA A 159 -8.49 1.76 3.48
N GLY A 160 -7.79 0.72 3.95
CA GLY A 160 -8.22 -0.67 3.80
C GLY A 160 -7.78 -1.36 2.51
N SER A 161 -7.29 -0.63 1.51
CA SER A 161 -6.87 -1.22 0.22
C SER A 161 -5.67 -2.16 0.33
N LEU A 162 -4.86 -2.05 1.39
CA LEU A 162 -3.72 -2.94 1.65
C LEU A 162 -4.13 -4.42 1.71
N TRP A 163 -5.33 -4.72 2.20
CA TRP A 163 -5.84 -6.09 2.30
C TRP A 163 -6.32 -6.67 0.96
N HIS A 164 -6.54 -5.82 -0.03
CA HIS A 164 -7.11 -6.21 -1.33
C HIS A 164 -6.08 -6.24 -2.45
N LEU A 165 -5.15 -5.28 -2.48
CA LEU A 165 -4.14 -5.19 -3.53
C LEU A 165 -2.99 -6.17 -3.26
N PRO A 166 -2.70 -7.14 -4.14
CA PRO A 166 -1.47 -7.94 -4.07
C PRO A 166 -0.24 -7.05 -4.20
N PHE A 167 0.81 -7.34 -3.43
CA PHE A 167 2.08 -6.63 -3.57
C PHE A 167 3.26 -7.51 -3.19
N VAL A 168 4.43 -7.18 -3.74
CA VAL A 168 5.74 -7.76 -3.41
C VAL A 168 6.71 -6.65 -3.02
N VAL A 169 7.69 -6.97 -2.20
CA VAL A 169 8.65 -6.01 -1.65
C VAL A 169 10.08 -6.46 -1.86
N ASN A 170 11.03 -5.52 -1.84
CA ASN A 170 12.47 -5.76 -2.00
C ASN A 170 12.81 -6.42 -3.34
N ILE A 171 12.14 -6.01 -4.40
CA ILE A 171 12.38 -6.51 -5.76
C ILE A 171 13.29 -5.52 -6.49
N GLU A 172 14.47 -5.97 -6.89
CA GLU A 172 15.36 -5.18 -7.73
C GLU A 172 14.76 -4.97 -9.12
N PHE A 173 15.10 -3.84 -9.74
CA PHE A 173 14.56 -3.50 -11.06
C PHE A 173 14.86 -4.55 -12.12
N GLU A 174 16.07 -5.12 -12.11
CA GLU A 174 16.49 -6.17 -13.04
C GLU A 174 15.70 -7.48 -12.86
N GLU A 175 15.30 -7.79 -11.64
CA GLU A 175 14.46 -8.94 -11.32
C GLU A 175 13.04 -8.73 -11.87
N LEU A 176 12.47 -7.53 -11.65
CA LEU A 176 11.17 -7.16 -12.24
C LEU A 176 11.20 -7.30 -13.77
N VAL A 177 12.22 -6.72 -14.43
CA VAL A 177 12.31 -6.74 -15.91
C VAL A 177 12.37 -8.17 -16.44
N ARG A 178 13.16 -9.05 -15.82
CA ARG A 178 13.22 -10.46 -16.21
C ARG A 178 11.85 -11.13 -16.10
N SER A 179 11.19 -11.00 -14.95
CA SER A 179 9.86 -11.57 -14.73
C SER A 179 8.81 -11.01 -15.69
N ALA A 180 8.88 -9.71 -16.01
CA ALA A 180 8.00 -9.05 -16.97
C ALA A 180 8.21 -9.57 -18.40
N GLN A 181 9.47 -9.79 -18.81
CA GLN A 181 9.82 -10.31 -20.14
C GLN A 181 9.29 -11.73 -20.37
N GLU A 182 9.30 -12.58 -19.35
CA GLU A 182 8.79 -13.96 -19.44
C GLU A 182 7.31 -14.04 -19.81
N VAL A 183 6.54 -12.97 -19.53
CA VAL A 183 5.09 -12.90 -19.77
C VAL A 183 4.70 -11.84 -20.81
N ASP A 184 5.68 -11.31 -21.57
CA ASP A 184 5.53 -10.21 -22.55
C ASP A 184 4.91 -8.93 -21.95
N MET A 185 5.16 -8.66 -20.67
CA MET A 185 4.75 -7.42 -20.00
C MET A 185 5.77 -6.32 -20.32
N LYS A 186 5.30 -5.17 -20.82
CA LYS A 186 6.15 -4.02 -21.17
C LYS A 186 6.39 -3.11 -19.98
N SER A 187 7.64 -2.70 -19.82
CA SER A 187 8.08 -1.76 -18.78
C SER A 187 7.98 -0.33 -19.27
N ILE A 188 7.32 0.54 -18.49
CA ILE A 188 7.00 1.93 -18.89
C ILE A 188 7.51 2.86 -17.81
N ALA A 189 8.62 3.54 -18.07
CA ALA A 189 9.19 4.55 -17.16
C ALA A 189 8.33 5.83 -17.20
N MET A 190 7.85 6.24 -16.04
CA MET A 190 7.19 7.54 -15.87
C MET A 190 8.22 8.59 -15.49
N THR A 191 8.56 9.47 -16.44
CA THR A 191 9.60 10.49 -16.27
C THR A 191 9.25 11.77 -17.01
N GLY A 192 9.58 12.94 -16.41
CA GLY A 192 9.32 14.24 -17.01
C GLY A 192 10.03 14.44 -18.36
N SER A 193 11.16 13.76 -18.59
CA SER A 193 11.91 13.76 -19.87
C SER A 193 11.41 12.74 -20.89
N GLY A 194 10.30 12.04 -20.61
CA GLY A 194 9.73 11.01 -21.49
C GLY A 194 9.39 11.55 -22.88
N LYS A 195 9.83 10.83 -23.92
CA LYS A 195 9.60 11.23 -25.33
C LYS A 195 8.13 11.10 -25.73
N LYS A 196 7.41 10.12 -25.16
CA LYS A 196 6.00 9.89 -25.43
C LYS A 196 5.12 10.62 -24.42
N VAL A 197 4.03 11.18 -24.88
CA VAL A 197 3.02 11.81 -24.00
C VAL A 197 1.99 10.77 -23.60
N LEU A 198 1.58 10.76 -22.32
CA LEU A 198 0.66 9.77 -21.76
C LEU A 198 -0.63 9.64 -22.60
N ASN A 199 -1.26 10.75 -22.97
CA ASN A 199 -2.52 10.76 -23.71
C ASN A 199 -2.45 10.03 -25.07
N ASP A 200 -1.30 10.08 -25.72
CA ASP A 200 -1.10 9.39 -27.01
C ASP A 200 -0.62 7.96 -26.80
N PHE A 201 0.21 7.73 -25.79
CA PHE A 201 0.73 6.41 -25.47
C PHE A 201 -0.39 5.45 -25.03
N ILE A 202 -1.37 5.94 -24.29
CA ILE A 202 -2.51 5.14 -23.82
C ILE A 202 -3.34 4.56 -25.00
N LYS A 203 -3.40 5.22 -26.14
CA LYS A 203 -4.11 4.73 -27.34
C LYS A 203 -3.48 3.46 -27.94
N VAL A 204 -2.21 3.22 -27.63
CA VAL A 204 -1.41 2.09 -28.10
C VAL A 204 -0.78 1.30 -26.93
N LEU A 205 -1.45 1.34 -25.79
CA LEU A 205 -0.97 0.68 -24.57
C LEU A 205 -0.85 -0.84 -24.79
N PRO A 206 0.30 -1.44 -24.46
CA PRO A 206 0.45 -2.89 -24.46
C PRO A 206 -0.54 -3.56 -23.50
N LYS A 207 -1.04 -4.75 -23.87
CA LYS A 207 -2.02 -5.50 -23.07
C LYS A 207 -1.53 -5.86 -21.67
N LYS A 208 -0.22 -6.10 -21.53
CA LYS A 208 0.43 -6.28 -20.23
C LYS A 208 1.46 -5.17 -20.03
N SER A 209 1.34 -4.42 -18.96
CA SER A 209 2.14 -3.22 -18.70
C SER A 209 2.49 -3.09 -17.22
N VAL A 210 3.74 -2.73 -16.93
CA VAL A 210 4.16 -2.27 -15.61
C VAL A 210 4.64 -0.82 -15.71
N PHE A 211 3.97 0.07 -14.99
CA PHE A 211 4.36 1.48 -14.89
C PHE A 211 5.33 1.69 -13.73
N ILE A 212 6.46 2.32 -14.02
CA ILE A 212 7.59 2.47 -13.12
C ILE A 212 7.68 3.92 -12.69
N PHE A 213 7.56 4.15 -11.39
CA PHE A 213 7.65 5.46 -10.75
C PHE A 213 8.91 5.53 -9.90
N GLY A 214 9.57 6.67 -9.93
CA GLY A 214 10.76 6.93 -9.13
C GLY A 214 10.46 7.58 -7.78
N ASN A 215 11.54 7.88 -7.06
CA ASN A 215 11.54 8.56 -5.78
C ASN A 215 10.94 9.98 -5.89
N GLU A 216 10.34 10.47 -4.80
CA GLU A 216 9.69 11.79 -4.74
C GLU A 216 10.66 12.97 -4.97
N ALA A 217 11.89 12.84 -4.49
CA ALA A 217 12.88 13.91 -4.55
C ALA A 217 13.75 13.86 -5.81
N HIS A 218 14.12 12.65 -6.23
CA HIS A 218 15.12 12.43 -7.28
C HIS A 218 14.53 11.86 -8.58
N GLY A 219 13.25 11.52 -8.56
CA GLY A 219 12.59 10.85 -9.69
C GLY A 219 13.13 9.44 -9.95
N LEU A 220 13.00 8.99 -11.19
CA LEU A 220 13.51 7.69 -11.63
C LEU A 220 14.95 7.85 -12.14
N PRO A 221 15.92 7.05 -11.65
CA PRO A 221 17.28 7.05 -12.16
C PRO A 221 17.31 6.86 -13.68
N ILE A 222 18.22 7.58 -14.34
CA ILE A 222 18.29 7.61 -15.80
C ILE A 222 18.66 6.23 -16.37
N GLU A 223 19.46 5.45 -15.64
CA GLU A 223 19.86 4.11 -15.97
C GLU A 223 18.67 3.15 -15.97
N ILE A 224 17.76 3.25 -15.00
CA ILE A 224 16.52 2.50 -14.94
C ILE A 224 15.60 2.91 -16.08
N SER A 225 15.40 4.23 -16.24
CA SER A 225 14.52 4.77 -17.28
C SER A 225 14.95 4.34 -18.69
N LYS A 226 16.27 4.30 -18.98
CA LYS A 226 16.80 3.88 -20.28
C LYS A 226 16.63 2.37 -20.57
N LYS A 227 16.56 1.55 -19.53
CA LYS A 227 16.36 0.10 -19.66
C LYS A 227 14.90 -0.29 -19.87
N CYS A 228 13.94 0.64 -19.65
CA CYS A 228 12.52 0.40 -19.89
C CYS A 228 12.19 0.39 -21.38
N ASP A 229 11.18 -0.39 -21.78
CA ASP A 229 10.68 -0.46 -23.16
C ASP A 229 10.17 0.91 -23.64
N HIS A 230 9.57 1.67 -22.73
CA HIS A 230 9.00 2.99 -23.04
C HIS A 230 9.32 4.01 -21.95
N GLN A 231 9.45 5.27 -22.38
CA GLN A 231 9.60 6.44 -21.52
C GLN A 231 8.44 7.39 -21.81
N VAL A 232 7.58 7.61 -20.82
CA VAL A 232 6.32 8.35 -20.94
C VAL A 232 6.27 9.48 -19.94
N ARG A 233 5.76 10.63 -20.33
CA ARG A 233 5.53 11.80 -19.48
C ARG A 233 4.06 12.13 -19.37
N ILE A 234 3.65 12.61 -18.20
CA ILE A 234 2.36 13.29 -18.04
C ILE A 234 2.53 14.71 -18.58
N PRO A 235 1.68 15.15 -19.54
CA PRO A 235 1.78 16.51 -20.04
C PRO A 235 1.36 17.50 -18.95
N MET A 236 2.18 18.54 -18.75
CA MET A 236 1.93 19.60 -17.79
C MET A 236 1.93 20.97 -18.49
N LYS A 237 1.24 21.96 -17.92
CA LYS A 237 1.30 23.34 -18.39
C LYS A 237 2.66 23.95 -18.06
N ALA A 238 3.09 24.91 -18.90
CA ALA A 238 4.32 25.65 -18.68
C ALA A 238 4.33 26.28 -17.27
N GLY A 239 5.47 26.17 -16.56
CA GLY A 239 5.65 26.68 -15.20
C GLY A 239 5.36 25.67 -14.09
N ALA A 240 4.76 24.51 -14.37
CA ALA A 240 4.66 23.41 -13.41
C ALA A 240 5.86 22.48 -13.53
N GLU A 241 6.62 22.29 -12.44
CA GLU A 241 7.83 21.44 -12.43
C GLU A 241 7.51 19.96 -12.29
N SER A 242 6.57 19.61 -11.42
CA SER A 242 6.20 18.23 -11.13
C SER A 242 4.80 18.13 -10.52
N LEU A 243 4.28 16.92 -10.48
CA LEU A 243 3.11 16.51 -9.69
C LEU A 243 3.56 15.64 -8.51
N ASN A 244 2.77 15.65 -7.44
CA ASN A 244 2.96 14.68 -6.37
C ASN A 244 2.97 13.25 -6.94
N LEU A 245 3.83 12.39 -6.41
CA LEU A 245 4.02 11.02 -6.91
C LEU A 245 2.73 10.21 -6.91
N ALA A 246 1.96 10.24 -5.82
CA ALA A 246 0.71 9.50 -5.71
C ALA A 246 -0.36 10.02 -6.68
N THR A 247 -0.39 11.35 -6.92
CA THR A 247 -1.26 11.97 -7.93
C THR A 247 -0.87 11.50 -9.32
N SER A 248 0.42 11.50 -9.65
CA SER A 248 0.93 10.99 -10.92
C SER A 248 0.54 9.52 -11.15
N ALA A 249 0.75 8.69 -10.13
CA ALA A 249 0.37 7.28 -10.18
C ALA A 249 -1.14 7.10 -10.42
N ALA A 250 -1.99 7.83 -9.69
CA ALA A 250 -3.44 7.74 -9.84
C ALA A 250 -3.90 8.11 -11.26
N LEU A 251 -3.35 9.19 -11.85
CA LEU A 251 -3.66 9.60 -13.23
C LEU A 251 -3.28 8.53 -14.25
N VAL A 252 -2.09 7.95 -14.11
CA VAL A 252 -1.59 6.91 -15.00
C VAL A 252 -2.42 5.64 -14.87
N ILE A 253 -2.70 5.20 -13.65
CA ILE A 253 -3.49 3.98 -13.39
C ILE A 253 -4.89 4.14 -13.99
N TYR A 254 -5.55 5.29 -13.74
CA TYR A 254 -6.87 5.57 -14.30
C TYR A 254 -6.87 5.51 -15.83
N ALA A 255 -5.92 6.18 -16.48
CA ALA A 255 -5.80 6.17 -17.92
C ALA A 255 -5.53 4.77 -18.49
N ALA A 256 -4.62 4.02 -17.86
CA ALA A 256 -4.24 2.67 -18.28
C ALA A 256 -5.39 1.66 -18.08
N SER A 257 -6.05 1.69 -16.94
CA SER A 257 -7.18 0.79 -16.66
C SER A 257 -8.33 1.00 -17.63
N ASN A 258 -8.71 2.25 -17.90
CA ASN A 258 -9.74 2.54 -18.88
C ASN A 258 -9.40 2.08 -20.30
N ALA A 259 -8.12 2.08 -20.67
CA ALA A 259 -7.67 1.58 -21.98
C ALA A 259 -7.64 0.05 -22.06
N LEU A 260 -7.34 -0.63 -20.96
CA LEU A 260 -7.27 -2.10 -20.91
C LEU A 260 -8.65 -2.74 -20.67
N SER A 261 -9.46 -2.13 -19.82
CA SER A 261 -10.82 -2.58 -19.49
C SER A 261 -11.56 -1.39 -18.87
N PRO A 262 -12.57 -0.81 -19.55
CA PRO A 262 -13.30 0.33 -19.01
C PRO A 262 -13.81 0.05 -17.59
N ILE A 263 -13.59 1.00 -16.69
CA ILE A 263 -14.12 0.97 -15.33
C ILE A 263 -15.58 1.43 -15.41
N GLU A 264 -16.51 0.62 -14.89
CA GLU A 264 -17.94 0.94 -14.83
C GLU A 264 -18.25 2.02 -13.78
#